data_aba4e719c0231f3b95097db0dab00695
#
_entry.id   aba4e719c0231f3b95097db0dab00695
#
_cell.length_a   1.000
_cell.length_b   1.000
_cell.length_c   1.000
_cell.angle_alpha   90.00
_cell.angle_beta   90.00
_cell.angle_gamma   90.00
#
_symmetry.space_group_name_H-M   'P 1'
#
loop_
_entity.id
_entity.type
_entity.pdbx_description
1 polymer ?
#
loop_
_entity_poly.entity_id
_entity_poly.type
_entity_poly.pdbx_seq_one_letter_code
_entity_poly.pdbx_strand_id
1 'polypeptide(L)'
;ASGKLERDQQGTADTYTYNYWSSPVGTTDSGVTNHSYSISDILKDDNQDINFTSSSYNGSPGTPITLADYWMWKFVNGDEGEYDHWIHVKSTGTMNTGEGFTMKGPGTGAITDEQNYVFSGKPNNGDVNIAIGAGKNYLIGNPYPSALDAYEFINDNSASITGTLYFWEHWGGGSHVYREYQGGYHLLNLSGATTAATQGSNHPDVGTGGTPTKLPGNYIPVSQGFFVLGDTNGGTINFNNGQRIFHKESNGNSTFVEMNDEFSDAEITPGGNNQENTTATSEDTRLKLRIGFNSINTIRRQLLITEDSNATQGVDWGYDGMIQESQIDD
;
A
#
# COMPACT_ATOMS: atom_id res chain seq x y z
N ALA A 1 -5.07 19.31 23.48
CA ALA A 1 -4.92 20.35 22.45
C ALA A 1 -6.06 20.23 21.48
N SER A 2 -6.76 21.34 21.21
CA SER A 2 -7.75 21.45 20.17
C SER A 2 -7.03 21.87 18.89
N GLY A 3 -7.05 21.03 17.86
CA GLY A 3 -6.42 21.32 16.58
C GLY A 3 -6.49 20.11 15.67
N LYS A 4 -6.47 20.36 14.37
CA LYS A 4 -6.39 19.34 13.34
C LYS A 4 -5.06 19.43 12.59
N LEU A 5 -4.60 18.31 12.09
CA LEU A 5 -3.54 18.21 11.11
C LEU A 5 -4.16 17.96 9.74
N GLU A 6 -3.56 18.50 8.72
CA GLU A 6 -3.86 18.20 7.32
C GLU A 6 -2.62 17.55 6.69
N ARG A 7 -2.85 16.45 6.00
CA ARG A 7 -1.80 15.73 5.25
C ARG A 7 -2.33 15.37 3.88
N ASP A 8 -1.62 15.85 2.88
CA ASP A 8 -1.90 15.54 1.49
C ASP A 8 -1.27 14.20 1.12
N GLN A 9 -1.94 13.48 0.26
CA GLN A 9 -1.41 12.33 -0.45
C GLN A 9 -2.03 12.26 -1.84
N GLN A 10 -1.22 11.93 -2.81
CA GLN A 10 -1.67 11.72 -4.18
C GLN A 10 -2.22 10.30 -4.34
N GLY A 11 -3.25 10.16 -5.15
CA GLY A 11 -3.79 8.90 -5.60
C GLY A 11 -4.27 9.01 -7.03
N THR A 12 -4.58 7.90 -7.68
CA THR A 12 -5.07 7.94 -9.07
C THR A 12 -6.39 8.69 -9.19
N ALA A 13 -6.51 9.54 -10.21
CA ALA A 13 -7.77 10.20 -10.54
C ALA A 13 -8.77 9.27 -11.23
N ASP A 14 -8.30 8.16 -11.80
CA ASP A 14 -9.11 7.24 -12.58
C ASP A 14 -10.13 6.47 -11.72
N THR A 15 -11.37 6.38 -12.21
CA THR A 15 -12.47 5.68 -11.54
C THR A 15 -12.35 4.17 -11.54
N TYR A 16 -11.49 3.60 -12.37
CA TYR A 16 -11.34 2.14 -12.48
C TYR A 16 -10.22 1.60 -11.60
N THR A 17 -9.30 2.44 -11.16
CA THR A 17 -8.07 2.07 -10.49
C THR A 17 -8.21 2.08 -8.97
N TYR A 18 -7.92 0.95 -8.33
CA TYR A 18 -7.82 0.85 -6.89
C TYR A 18 -6.48 1.37 -6.37
N ASN A 19 -6.55 2.23 -5.36
CA ASN A 19 -5.43 2.47 -4.45
C ASN A 19 -5.77 1.93 -3.06
N TYR A 20 -4.75 1.51 -2.33
CA TYR A 20 -4.87 1.03 -0.97
C TYR A 20 -4.39 2.09 0.01
N TRP A 21 -5.27 2.46 0.90
CA TRP A 21 -5.14 3.61 1.78
C TRP A 21 -5.16 3.22 3.25
N SER A 22 -4.65 4.10 4.09
CA SER A 22 -4.89 4.15 5.54
C SER A 22 -5.00 5.61 5.96
N SER A 23 -5.33 5.91 7.21
CA SER A 23 -5.44 7.30 7.65
C SER A 23 -4.38 7.66 8.68
N PRO A 24 -3.65 8.78 8.46
CA PRO A 24 -2.71 9.33 9.45
C PRO A 24 -3.41 10.09 10.59
N VAL A 25 -4.73 10.24 10.49
CA VAL A 25 -5.55 11.02 11.42
C VAL A 25 -6.83 10.26 11.79
N GLY A 26 -7.34 10.52 12.98
CA GLY A 26 -8.69 10.16 13.39
C GLY A 26 -9.60 11.36 13.49
N THR A 27 -10.83 11.17 14.00
CA THR A 27 -11.79 12.26 14.16
C THR A 27 -11.31 13.32 15.14
N THR A 28 -11.73 14.56 14.96
CA THR A 28 -11.35 15.69 15.80
C THR A 28 -12.08 15.75 17.14
N ASP A 29 -13.19 15.06 17.28
CA ASP A 29 -14.13 15.20 18.41
C ASP A 29 -13.67 14.48 19.67
N SER A 30 -12.65 13.64 19.56
CA SER A 30 -12.15 12.86 20.68
C SER A 30 -11.01 13.58 21.39
N GLY A 31 -11.02 13.52 22.70
CA GLY A 31 -9.89 13.96 23.54
C GLY A 31 -8.67 13.04 23.44
N VAL A 32 -8.81 11.84 22.84
CA VAL A 32 -7.78 10.82 22.72
C VAL A 32 -7.18 10.76 21.30
N THR A 33 -5.99 10.22 21.18
CA THR A 33 -5.35 9.88 19.91
C THR A 33 -5.80 8.51 19.45
N ASN A 34 -5.54 8.17 18.17
CA ASN A 34 -5.80 6.84 17.60
C ASN A 34 -7.28 6.46 17.68
N HIS A 35 -8.15 7.43 17.42
CA HIS A 35 -9.58 7.21 17.45
C HIS A 35 -10.08 6.63 16.13
N SER A 36 -11.05 5.72 16.20
CA SER A 36 -11.75 5.23 15.00
C SER A 36 -12.43 6.39 14.26
N TYR A 37 -12.58 6.24 12.95
CA TYR A 37 -13.10 7.27 12.05
C TYR A 37 -14.00 6.64 10.98
N SER A 38 -14.74 7.48 10.28
CA SER A 38 -15.28 7.15 8.97
C SER A 38 -14.48 7.88 7.89
N ILE A 39 -14.45 7.35 6.67
CA ILE A 39 -13.70 7.95 5.57
C ILE A 39 -14.22 9.37 5.29
N SER A 40 -15.55 9.56 5.34
CA SER A 40 -16.18 10.86 5.14
C SER A 40 -15.83 11.91 6.19
N ASP A 41 -15.44 11.50 7.40
CA ASP A 41 -15.09 12.46 8.46
C ASP A 41 -13.72 13.09 8.24
N ILE A 42 -12.80 12.33 7.63
CA ILE A 42 -11.37 12.70 7.60
C ILE A 42 -10.85 13.04 6.21
N LEU A 43 -11.51 12.59 5.13
CA LEU A 43 -11.03 12.77 3.76
C LEU A 43 -11.67 14.00 3.12
N LYS A 44 -10.84 14.86 2.53
CA LYS A 44 -11.22 16.14 1.93
C LYS A 44 -10.66 16.29 0.51
N ASP A 45 -11.32 17.10 -0.28
CA ASP A 45 -10.83 17.65 -1.53
C ASP A 45 -10.38 19.08 -1.26
N ASP A 46 -9.05 19.29 -1.12
CA ASP A 46 -8.48 20.51 -0.57
C ASP A 46 -9.08 20.80 0.84
N ASN A 47 -9.81 21.85 1.02
CA ASN A 47 -10.46 22.21 2.28
C ASN A 47 -11.95 21.91 2.33
N GLN A 48 -12.51 21.21 1.32
CA GLN A 48 -13.91 20.90 1.18
C GLN A 48 -14.21 19.43 1.50
N ASP A 49 -15.41 19.18 1.99
CA ASP A 49 -15.91 17.80 2.17
C ASP A 49 -16.13 17.16 0.81
N ILE A 50 -15.58 15.97 0.62
CA ILE A 50 -15.81 15.16 -0.58
C ILE A 50 -17.27 14.73 -0.62
N ASN A 51 -17.88 14.77 -1.79
CA ASN A 51 -19.18 14.16 -2.02
C ASN A 51 -19.02 12.64 -2.21
N PHE A 52 -19.95 11.86 -1.66
CA PHE A 52 -19.98 10.43 -1.85
C PHE A 52 -21.29 9.99 -2.51
N THR A 53 -21.20 9.02 -3.43
CA THR A 53 -22.37 8.42 -4.07
C THR A 53 -22.41 6.91 -3.84
N SER A 54 -23.57 6.40 -3.41
CA SER A 54 -23.86 4.96 -3.31
C SER A 54 -24.73 4.48 -4.47
N SER A 55 -25.14 5.36 -5.37
CA SER A 55 -26.06 5.05 -6.49
C SER A 55 -25.32 4.85 -7.82
N SER A 56 -24.04 5.08 -7.86
CA SER A 56 -23.19 4.95 -9.05
C SER A 56 -21.92 4.17 -8.71
N TYR A 57 -21.41 3.43 -9.67
CA TYR A 57 -20.08 2.82 -9.59
C TYR A 57 -18.95 3.80 -9.98
N ASN A 58 -19.30 4.93 -10.59
CA ASN A 58 -18.35 5.97 -10.94
C ASN A 58 -18.50 7.17 -10.01
N GLY A 59 -17.38 7.72 -9.61
CA GLY A 59 -17.33 9.08 -9.09
C GLY A 59 -17.55 10.11 -10.18
N SER A 60 -17.31 11.35 -9.89
CA SER A 60 -17.26 12.44 -10.87
C SER A 60 -16.28 13.53 -10.45
N PRO A 61 -15.62 14.16 -11.42
CA PRO A 61 -14.82 15.35 -11.16
C PRO A 61 -15.70 16.50 -10.70
N GLY A 62 -15.09 17.48 -10.07
CA GLY A 62 -15.76 18.68 -9.59
C GLY A 62 -14.95 19.37 -8.51
N THR A 63 -15.54 20.34 -7.86
CA THR A 63 -14.97 21.00 -6.69
C THR A 63 -16.12 21.25 -5.71
N PRO A 64 -16.27 20.40 -4.68
CA PRO A 64 -15.49 19.20 -4.42
C PRO A 64 -15.79 18.04 -5.38
N ILE A 65 -14.85 17.10 -5.48
CA ILE A 65 -15.03 15.85 -6.23
C ILE A 65 -16.14 14.98 -5.63
N THR A 66 -16.63 14.01 -6.41
CA THR A 66 -17.51 12.95 -5.92
C THR A 66 -16.83 11.59 -6.08
N LEU A 67 -16.81 10.79 -5.01
CA LEU A 67 -16.31 9.42 -5.01
C LEU A 67 -17.44 8.40 -4.90
N ALA A 68 -17.32 7.28 -5.61
CA ALA A 68 -18.24 6.16 -5.47
C ALA A 68 -17.84 5.32 -4.26
N ASP A 69 -18.66 5.35 -3.20
CA ASP A 69 -18.36 4.66 -1.95
C ASP A 69 -18.55 3.14 -2.02
N TYR A 70 -19.09 2.63 -3.14
CA TYR A 70 -19.12 1.20 -3.43
C TYR A 70 -17.72 0.56 -3.43
N TRP A 71 -16.67 1.30 -3.76
CA TRP A 71 -15.31 0.80 -3.87
C TRP A 71 -14.50 0.93 -2.57
N MET A 72 -15.17 1.27 -1.46
CA MET A 72 -14.52 1.41 -0.15
C MET A 72 -14.73 0.15 0.68
N TRP A 73 -13.70 -0.68 0.72
CA TRP A 73 -13.68 -1.97 1.39
C TRP A 73 -12.46 -2.08 2.29
N LYS A 74 -12.58 -2.85 3.36
CA LYS A 74 -11.44 -3.29 4.18
C LYS A 74 -11.38 -4.81 4.21
N PHE A 75 -10.20 -5.35 4.51
CA PHE A 75 -9.98 -6.79 4.65
C PHE A 75 -9.39 -7.07 6.02
N VAL A 76 -10.07 -7.90 6.83
CA VAL A 76 -9.77 -8.07 8.25
C VAL A 76 -9.71 -9.55 8.60
N ASN A 77 -8.52 -10.05 8.93
CA ASN A 77 -8.35 -11.43 9.36
C ASN A 77 -8.97 -12.47 8.41
N GLY A 78 -8.83 -12.26 7.12
CA GLY A 78 -9.41 -13.10 6.09
C GLY A 78 -8.44 -14.15 5.55
N ASP A 79 -8.99 -15.18 4.94
CA ASP A 79 -8.21 -16.12 4.15
C ASP A 79 -7.88 -15.53 2.79
N GLU A 80 -6.74 -15.93 2.23
CA GLU A 80 -6.33 -15.51 0.90
C GLU A 80 -7.34 -16.01 -0.14
N GLY A 81 -7.68 -15.14 -1.10
CA GLY A 81 -8.60 -15.48 -2.17
C GLY A 81 -10.09 -15.43 -1.83
N GLU A 82 -10.45 -15.33 -0.59
CA GLU A 82 -11.84 -15.37 -0.16
C GLU A 82 -12.49 -13.98 -0.24
N TYR A 83 -13.40 -13.79 -1.20
CA TYR A 83 -14.10 -12.51 -1.42
C TYR A 83 -15.03 -12.10 -0.29
N ASP A 84 -15.59 -13.04 0.44
CA ASP A 84 -16.52 -12.78 1.55
C ASP A 84 -15.84 -12.16 2.77
N HIS A 85 -14.51 -12.19 2.81
CA HIS A 85 -13.73 -11.49 3.84
C HIS A 85 -13.53 -9.99 3.57
N TRP A 86 -13.85 -9.52 2.36
CA TRP A 86 -13.91 -8.09 2.09
C TRP A 86 -15.14 -7.47 2.73
N ILE A 87 -14.92 -6.55 3.65
CA ILE A 87 -15.98 -5.86 4.39
C ILE A 87 -16.27 -4.52 3.74
N HIS A 88 -17.48 -4.36 3.22
CA HIS A 88 -17.93 -3.12 2.60
C HIS A 88 -18.14 -2.04 3.66
N VAL A 89 -17.24 -1.10 3.78
CA VAL A 89 -17.31 -0.01 4.78
C VAL A 89 -17.99 1.23 4.25
N LYS A 90 -18.02 1.43 2.94
CA LYS A 90 -18.50 2.68 2.32
C LYS A 90 -17.79 3.91 2.90
N SER A 91 -18.35 5.09 2.65
CA SER A 91 -17.81 6.35 3.18
C SER A 91 -18.05 6.52 4.68
N THR A 92 -19.10 5.89 5.24
CA THR A 92 -19.58 6.12 6.62
C THR A 92 -19.34 4.98 7.60
N GLY A 93 -18.80 3.85 7.14
CA GLY A 93 -18.48 2.73 8.01
C GLY A 93 -17.27 3.01 8.89
N THR A 94 -17.18 2.29 10.01
CA THR A 94 -16.12 2.49 10.99
C THR A 94 -14.80 1.86 10.54
N MET A 95 -13.75 2.67 10.55
CA MET A 95 -12.36 2.27 10.39
C MET A 95 -11.63 2.43 11.73
N ASN A 96 -10.85 1.45 12.12
CA ASN A 96 -9.94 1.60 13.25
C ASN A 96 -8.59 2.15 12.77
N THR A 97 -7.89 2.85 13.66
CA THR A 97 -6.54 3.34 13.37
C THR A 97 -5.63 2.19 12.97
N GLY A 98 -4.91 2.35 11.86
CA GLY A 98 -4.02 1.34 11.29
C GLY A 98 -4.69 0.32 10.36
N GLU A 99 -6.02 0.27 10.31
CA GLU A 99 -6.71 -0.49 9.25
C GLU A 99 -6.54 0.19 7.89
N GLY A 100 -6.40 -0.62 6.85
CA GLY A 100 -6.38 -0.16 5.47
C GLY A 100 -7.74 -0.28 4.79
N PHE A 101 -7.92 0.49 3.74
CA PHE A 101 -9.12 0.46 2.89
C PHE A 101 -8.78 0.68 1.43
N THR A 102 -9.66 0.19 0.57
CA THR A 102 -9.58 0.44 -0.88
C THR A 102 -10.40 1.66 -1.25
N MET A 103 -9.96 2.38 -2.28
CA MET A 103 -10.73 3.48 -2.87
C MET A 103 -10.32 3.66 -4.33
N LYS A 104 -11.27 4.08 -5.16
CA LYS A 104 -11.03 4.47 -6.56
C LYS A 104 -11.18 5.98 -6.71
N GLY A 105 -10.58 6.52 -7.76
CA GLY A 105 -10.60 7.95 -8.04
C GLY A 105 -11.96 8.49 -8.51
N PRO A 106 -12.06 9.83 -8.70
CA PRO A 106 -13.30 10.49 -9.10
C PRO A 106 -13.69 10.29 -10.57
N GLY A 107 -12.79 9.77 -11.41
CA GLY A 107 -13.15 9.34 -12.75
C GLY A 107 -12.75 10.25 -13.90
N THR A 108 -11.82 11.14 -13.69
CA THR A 108 -11.28 11.98 -14.75
C THR A 108 -9.88 11.62 -15.16
N GLY A 109 -9.62 11.66 -16.45
CA GLY A 109 -8.29 11.65 -17.00
C GLY A 109 -7.75 10.26 -17.30
N ALA A 110 -6.46 10.23 -17.61
CA ALA A 110 -5.71 9.02 -17.83
C ALA A 110 -5.47 8.32 -16.48
N ILE A 111 -5.15 7.03 -16.54
CA ILE A 111 -4.78 6.25 -15.37
C ILE A 111 -3.53 6.82 -14.65
N THR A 112 -2.73 7.61 -15.36
CA THR A 112 -1.56 8.33 -14.85
C THR A 112 -1.87 9.68 -14.21
N ASP A 113 -3.14 10.14 -14.29
CA ASP A 113 -3.51 11.42 -13.68
C ASP A 113 -3.70 11.25 -12.18
N GLU A 114 -3.20 12.22 -11.42
CA GLU A 114 -3.27 12.23 -9.96
C GLU A 114 -4.45 13.06 -9.45
N GLN A 115 -5.02 12.61 -8.36
CA GLN A 115 -5.94 13.35 -7.52
C GLN A 115 -5.30 13.57 -6.15
N ASN A 116 -5.25 14.81 -5.72
CA ASN A 116 -4.81 15.13 -4.37
C ASN A 116 -5.94 14.88 -3.37
N TYR A 117 -5.63 14.10 -2.33
CA TYR A 117 -6.53 13.85 -1.21
C TYR A 117 -5.94 14.43 0.07
N VAL A 118 -6.76 15.13 0.85
CA VAL A 118 -6.33 15.73 2.11
C VAL A 118 -6.95 14.96 3.28
N PHE A 119 -6.11 14.37 4.10
CA PHE A 119 -6.50 13.74 5.36
C PHE A 119 -6.48 14.80 6.45
N SER A 120 -7.66 15.16 6.95
CA SER A 120 -7.83 16.25 7.91
C SER A 120 -8.46 15.75 9.19
N GLY A 121 -7.73 15.81 10.31
CA GLY A 121 -8.21 15.30 11.59
C GLY A 121 -7.19 15.42 12.71
N LYS A 122 -7.41 14.66 13.77
CA LYS A 122 -6.47 14.58 14.88
C LYS A 122 -5.35 13.60 14.53
N PRO A 123 -4.07 14.00 14.57
CA PRO A 123 -2.97 13.12 14.22
C PRO A 123 -2.90 11.90 15.14
N ASN A 124 -2.68 10.74 14.54
CA ASN A 124 -2.40 9.52 15.30
C ASN A 124 -0.98 9.56 15.86
N ASN A 125 -0.79 8.94 17.02
CA ASN A 125 0.49 8.96 17.74
C ASN A 125 0.56 7.86 18.79
N GLY A 126 1.77 7.36 19.06
CA GLY A 126 1.97 6.27 20.02
C GLY A 126 1.57 4.93 19.45
N ASP A 127 1.39 3.95 20.31
CA ASP A 127 1.16 2.58 19.92
C ASP A 127 -0.24 2.37 19.31
N VAL A 128 -0.27 1.64 18.20
CA VAL A 128 -1.49 1.13 17.58
C VAL A 128 -1.37 -0.38 17.43
N ASN A 129 -2.27 -1.11 18.07
CA ASN A 129 -2.23 -2.57 18.14
C ASN A 129 -3.40 -3.19 17.38
N ILE A 130 -3.10 -4.14 16.48
CA ILE A 130 -4.09 -4.83 15.65
C ILE A 130 -3.89 -6.34 15.82
N ALA A 131 -4.92 -7.06 16.26
CA ALA A 131 -4.84 -8.51 16.35
C ALA A 131 -4.90 -9.15 14.96
N ILE A 132 -4.00 -10.11 14.70
CA ILE A 132 -3.98 -10.90 13.47
C ILE A 132 -3.99 -12.39 13.79
N GLY A 133 -4.82 -13.14 13.07
CA GLY A 133 -4.90 -14.59 13.20
C GLY A 133 -3.76 -15.32 12.49
N ALA A 134 -3.52 -16.57 12.90
CA ALA A 134 -2.55 -17.44 12.25
C ALA A 134 -2.88 -17.69 10.79
N GLY A 135 -1.95 -17.39 9.89
CA GLY A 135 -2.11 -17.54 8.45
C GLY A 135 -3.20 -16.64 7.82
N LYS A 136 -3.64 -15.61 8.52
CA LYS A 136 -4.68 -14.70 8.01
C LYS A 136 -4.06 -13.47 7.36
N ASN A 137 -4.68 -12.99 6.29
CA ASN A 137 -4.35 -11.73 5.65
C ASN A 137 -5.07 -10.56 6.32
N TYR A 138 -4.43 -9.41 6.37
CA TYR A 138 -5.01 -8.18 6.87
C TYR A 138 -4.55 -7.00 6.02
N LEU A 139 -5.49 -6.20 5.53
CA LEU A 139 -5.20 -4.91 4.90
C LEU A 139 -5.02 -3.87 6.01
N ILE A 140 -3.80 -3.49 6.24
CA ILE A 140 -3.38 -2.46 7.20
C ILE A 140 -2.72 -1.29 6.46
N GLY A 141 -2.26 -0.27 7.16
CA GLY A 141 -1.47 0.78 6.54
C GLY A 141 -0.87 1.76 7.54
N ASN A 142 -0.01 2.62 7.04
CA ASN A 142 0.70 3.59 7.85
C ASN A 142 -0.28 4.52 8.60
N PRO A 143 -0.37 4.43 9.93
CA PRO A 143 -1.32 5.22 10.70
C PRO A 143 -0.80 6.60 11.06
N TYR A 144 0.42 6.96 10.69
CA TYR A 144 1.08 8.17 11.16
C TYR A 144 1.18 9.25 10.09
N PRO A 145 1.20 10.54 10.48
CA PRO A 145 1.42 11.65 9.54
C PRO A 145 2.91 11.84 9.16
N SER A 146 3.68 10.78 9.17
CA SER A 146 5.08 10.69 8.77
C SER A 146 5.31 9.39 8.01
N ALA A 147 6.39 9.26 7.27
CA ALA A 147 6.79 7.98 6.73
C ALA A 147 7.05 6.97 7.86
N LEU A 148 6.92 5.68 7.53
CA LEU A 148 7.17 4.55 8.42
C LEU A 148 8.36 3.76 7.87
N ASP A 149 9.34 3.46 8.70
CA ASP A 149 10.44 2.56 8.35
C ASP A 149 9.92 1.12 8.25
N ALA A 150 9.94 0.57 7.05
CA ALA A 150 9.40 -0.76 6.78
C ALA A 150 10.20 -1.86 7.48
N TYR A 151 11.52 -1.70 7.58
CA TYR A 151 12.37 -2.71 8.21
C TYR A 151 12.20 -2.73 9.74
N GLU A 152 12.11 -1.55 10.37
CA GLU A 152 11.78 -1.48 11.79
C GLU A 152 10.37 -2.04 12.06
N PHE A 153 9.39 -1.71 11.20
CA PHE A 153 8.05 -2.29 11.30
C PHE A 153 8.07 -3.83 11.18
N ILE A 154 8.79 -4.39 10.20
CA ILE A 154 8.91 -5.85 10.03
C ILE A 154 9.54 -6.46 11.27
N ASN A 155 10.69 -5.94 11.73
CA ASN A 155 11.42 -6.48 12.87
C ASN A 155 10.59 -6.45 14.17
N ASP A 156 9.92 -5.33 14.46
CA ASP A 156 9.06 -5.18 15.64
C ASP A 156 7.88 -6.16 15.64
N ASN A 157 7.48 -6.63 14.48
CA ASN A 157 6.33 -7.52 14.28
C ASN A 157 6.72 -8.98 14.01
N SER A 158 7.97 -9.36 14.24
CA SER A 158 8.52 -10.69 13.95
C SER A 158 7.81 -11.85 14.63
N ALA A 159 7.09 -11.61 15.71
CA ALA A 159 6.31 -12.61 16.43
C ALA A 159 4.85 -12.73 15.95
N SER A 160 4.45 -11.95 14.95
CA SER A 160 3.03 -11.83 14.57
C SER A 160 2.76 -11.99 13.08
N ILE A 161 3.73 -11.60 12.22
CA ILE A 161 3.60 -11.64 10.76
C ILE A 161 4.74 -12.41 10.12
N THR A 162 4.58 -12.83 8.86
CA THR A 162 5.59 -13.57 8.10
C THR A 162 6.80 -12.74 7.68
N GLY A 163 6.74 -11.39 7.86
CA GLY A 163 7.84 -10.49 7.54
C GLY A 163 7.85 -10.01 6.09
N THR A 164 6.83 -10.32 5.29
CA THR A 164 6.65 -9.77 3.94
C THR A 164 5.45 -8.83 3.91
N LEU A 165 5.64 -7.66 3.31
CA LEU A 165 4.60 -6.65 3.07
C LEU A 165 4.22 -6.69 1.60
N TYR A 166 2.92 -6.58 1.30
CA TYR A 166 2.39 -6.67 -0.06
C TYR A 166 1.67 -5.37 -0.42
N PHE A 167 2.16 -4.69 -1.47
CA PHE A 167 1.65 -3.42 -1.94
C PHE A 167 0.95 -3.60 -3.28
N TRP A 168 -0.32 -3.26 -3.33
CA TRP A 168 -1.10 -3.34 -4.56
C TRP A 168 -0.77 -2.20 -5.50
N GLU A 169 -0.43 -2.52 -6.75
CA GLU A 169 -0.41 -1.59 -7.87
C GLU A 169 -1.46 -2.01 -8.89
N HIS A 170 -2.20 -1.04 -9.41
CA HIS A 170 -3.18 -1.24 -10.45
C HIS A 170 -2.78 -0.39 -11.67
N TRP A 171 -2.17 -1.01 -12.68
CA TRP A 171 -1.56 -0.31 -13.82
C TRP A 171 -2.40 -0.30 -15.08
N GLY A 172 -3.63 -0.82 -15.09
CA GLY A 172 -4.49 -0.81 -16.27
C GLY A 172 -5.79 -1.56 -16.09
N GLY A 173 -6.50 -1.75 -17.22
CA GLY A 173 -7.78 -2.44 -17.26
C GLY A 173 -8.94 -1.56 -17.73
N GLY A 174 -9.04 -0.33 -17.24
CA GLY A 174 -10.03 0.67 -17.69
C GLY A 174 -11.49 0.20 -17.56
N SER A 175 -11.80 -0.62 -16.55
CA SER A 175 -13.10 -1.26 -16.36
C SER A 175 -13.35 -1.54 -14.87
N HIS A 176 -14.62 -1.73 -14.50
CA HIS A 176 -15.01 -2.25 -13.19
C HIS A 176 -15.09 -3.77 -13.14
N VAL A 177 -14.84 -4.44 -14.25
CA VAL A 177 -14.88 -5.90 -14.34
C VAL A 177 -13.56 -6.46 -13.82
N TYR A 178 -13.61 -7.19 -12.73
CA TYR A 178 -12.43 -7.71 -12.02
C TYR A 178 -11.44 -8.44 -12.94
N ARG A 179 -11.90 -9.34 -13.79
CA ARG A 179 -11.06 -10.08 -14.73
C ARG A 179 -10.37 -9.21 -15.80
N GLU A 180 -10.73 -7.93 -15.88
CA GLU A 180 -10.12 -6.97 -16.80
C GLU A 180 -9.09 -6.08 -16.10
N TYR A 181 -8.93 -6.22 -14.77
CA TYR A 181 -7.93 -5.47 -14.02
C TYR A 181 -6.52 -5.88 -14.44
N GLN A 182 -5.66 -4.91 -14.55
CA GLN A 182 -4.22 -5.12 -14.71
C GLN A 182 -3.53 -4.58 -13.46
N GLY A 183 -3.21 -5.47 -12.56
CA GLY A 183 -2.65 -5.13 -11.27
C GLY A 183 -1.95 -6.32 -10.62
N GLY A 184 -1.27 -6.08 -9.53
CA GLY A 184 -0.59 -7.11 -8.77
C GLY A 184 0.06 -6.56 -7.50
N TYR A 185 0.61 -7.48 -6.72
CA TYR A 185 1.28 -7.14 -5.47
C TYR A 185 2.79 -7.09 -5.64
N HIS A 186 3.37 -5.95 -5.30
CA HIS A 186 4.80 -5.82 -5.02
C HIS A 186 5.09 -6.35 -3.65
N LEU A 187 6.25 -6.93 -3.47
CA LEU A 187 6.71 -7.44 -2.18
C LEU A 187 7.81 -6.55 -1.63
N LEU A 188 7.80 -6.38 -0.32
CA LEU A 188 8.90 -5.79 0.43
C LEU A 188 9.15 -6.61 1.69
N ASN A 189 10.39 -7.04 1.88
CA ASN A 189 10.85 -7.73 3.08
C ASN A 189 12.29 -7.33 3.41
N LEU A 190 12.93 -7.98 4.37
CA LEU A 190 14.30 -7.63 4.78
C LEU A 190 15.36 -7.89 3.69
N SER A 191 15.07 -8.69 2.67
CA SER A 191 15.95 -8.84 1.49
C SER A 191 15.83 -7.65 0.52
N GLY A 192 14.71 -6.98 0.51
CA GLY A 192 14.39 -5.85 -0.36
C GLY A 192 13.04 -5.97 -1.04
N ALA A 193 12.80 -5.16 -2.06
CA ALA A 193 11.54 -5.13 -2.79
C ALA A 193 11.64 -5.87 -4.13
N THR A 194 10.52 -6.49 -4.56
CA THR A 194 10.34 -7.06 -5.90
C THR A 194 9.13 -6.45 -6.58
N THR A 195 9.18 -6.35 -7.91
CA THR A 195 8.02 -5.90 -8.69
C THR A 195 6.91 -6.93 -8.66
N ALA A 196 5.67 -6.46 -8.84
CA ALA A 196 4.51 -7.31 -8.93
C ALA A 196 4.64 -8.36 -10.05
N ALA A 197 4.10 -9.54 -9.79
CA ALA A 197 3.90 -10.55 -10.80
C ALA A 197 2.73 -10.17 -11.71
N THR A 198 2.84 -10.44 -13.01
CA THR A 198 1.73 -10.26 -13.94
C THR A 198 1.21 -11.61 -14.42
N GLN A 199 -0.10 -11.71 -14.54
CA GLN A 199 -0.74 -12.88 -15.14
C GLN A 199 -0.64 -12.82 -16.68
N GLY A 200 -0.75 -13.96 -17.32
CA GLY A 200 -0.75 -14.02 -18.79
C GLY A 200 -2.02 -13.42 -19.40
N SER A 201 -1.92 -12.93 -20.63
CA SER A 201 -2.99 -12.21 -21.33
C SER A 201 -4.29 -13.01 -21.57
N ASN A 202 -4.36 -14.26 -21.22
CA ASN A 202 -5.53 -15.12 -21.39
C ASN A 202 -6.00 -15.76 -20.09
N HIS A 203 -5.62 -15.18 -18.93
CA HIS A 203 -6.10 -15.70 -17.66
C HIS A 203 -7.62 -15.48 -17.56
N PRO A 204 -8.42 -16.50 -17.18
CA PRO A 204 -9.88 -16.38 -17.21
C PRO A 204 -10.45 -15.48 -16.10
N ASP A 205 -9.78 -15.36 -14.98
CA ASP A 205 -10.37 -14.84 -13.76
C ASP A 205 -9.80 -13.50 -13.31
N VAL A 206 -8.61 -13.13 -13.77
CA VAL A 206 -7.98 -11.84 -13.42
C VAL A 206 -7.50 -11.08 -14.62
N GLY A 207 -7.44 -9.80 -14.48
CA GLY A 207 -6.87 -8.88 -15.45
C GLY A 207 -5.46 -9.24 -15.79
N THR A 208 -5.21 -9.22 -17.06
CA THR A 208 -4.08 -9.86 -17.68
C THR A 208 -3.26 -8.86 -18.43
N GLY A 209 -1.96 -9.05 -18.40
CA GLY A 209 -1.02 -8.22 -19.13
C GLY A 209 -0.66 -6.91 -18.42
N GLY A 210 -0.12 -5.97 -19.18
CA GLY A 210 0.46 -4.76 -18.64
C GLY A 210 1.81 -4.98 -17.98
N THR A 211 2.36 -3.93 -17.44
CA THR A 211 3.66 -3.96 -16.76
C THR A 211 3.58 -3.12 -15.51
N PRO A 212 3.99 -3.66 -14.34
CA PRO A 212 4.09 -2.88 -13.13
C PRO A 212 5.13 -1.77 -13.31
N THR A 213 4.85 -0.61 -12.75
CA THR A 213 5.66 0.61 -12.92
C THR A 213 6.37 1.05 -11.65
N LYS A 214 5.92 0.58 -10.50
CA LYS A 214 6.43 1.00 -9.19
C LYS A 214 7.27 -0.09 -8.53
N LEU A 215 8.05 0.34 -7.55
CA LEU A 215 8.74 -0.54 -6.61
C LEU A 215 8.64 0.08 -5.22
N PRO A 216 8.16 -0.65 -4.21
CA PRO A 216 8.12 -0.12 -2.85
C PRO A 216 9.52 0.27 -2.37
N GLY A 217 9.61 1.42 -1.73
CA GLY A 217 10.81 1.85 -1.03
C GLY A 217 10.88 1.33 0.40
N ASN A 218 12.01 1.56 1.07
CA ASN A 218 12.18 1.16 2.46
C ASN A 218 11.35 1.98 3.44
N TYR A 219 10.79 3.10 2.98
CA TYR A 219 9.96 3.98 3.80
C TYR A 219 8.54 4.00 3.24
N ILE A 220 7.60 3.46 4.02
CA ILE A 220 6.18 3.43 3.68
C ILE A 220 5.62 4.85 3.80
N PRO A 221 5.11 5.44 2.71
CA PRO A 221 4.61 6.82 2.72
C PRO A 221 3.40 7.00 3.63
N VAL A 222 3.07 8.24 3.86
CA VAL A 222 1.85 8.62 4.59
C VAL A 222 0.64 8.06 3.86
N SER A 223 -0.30 7.53 4.61
CA SER A 223 -1.58 6.99 4.09
C SER A 223 -1.48 5.75 3.20
N GLN A 224 -0.32 5.15 2.99
CA GLN A 224 -0.18 3.92 2.21
C GLN A 224 -0.78 2.73 2.95
N GLY A 225 -1.73 2.03 2.28
CA GLY A 225 -2.25 0.73 2.68
C GLY A 225 -1.43 -0.42 2.08
N PHE A 226 -1.32 -1.52 2.80
CA PHE A 226 -0.62 -2.73 2.37
C PHE A 226 -1.14 -3.96 3.10
N PHE A 227 -0.98 -5.12 2.49
CA PHE A 227 -1.30 -6.39 3.17
C PHE A 227 -0.13 -6.93 3.96
N VAL A 228 -0.48 -7.62 5.03
CA VAL A 228 0.40 -8.50 5.80
C VAL A 228 -0.26 -9.85 5.98
N LEU A 229 0.57 -10.87 6.14
CA LEU A 229 0.14 -12.24 6.45
C LEU A 229 0.57 -12.58 7.87
N GLY A 230 -0.37 -13.04 8.70
CA GLY A 230 -0.08 -13.57 10.02
C GLY A 230 0.85 -14.79 9.95
N ASP A 231 1.75 -14.89 10.91
CA ASP A 231 2.59 -16.08 11.03
C ASP A 231 1.79 -17.31 11.46
N THR A 232 2.46 -18.41 11.71
CA THR A 232 1.82 -19.69 12.09
C THR A 232 1.07 -19.63 13.42
N ASN A 233 1.31 -18.63 14.25
CA ASN A 233 0.64 -18.42 15.53
C ASN A 233 -0.32 -17.23 15.52
N GLY A 234 -0.18 -16.34 14.56
CA GLY A 234 -0.82 -15.03 14.60
C GLY A 234 -0.22 -14.18 15.72
N GLY A 235 -0.92 -13.16 16.14
CA GLY A 235 -0.46 -12.30 17.23
C GLY A 235 -1.04 -10.90 17.21
N THR A 236 -0.21 -9.93 17.56
CA THR A 236 -0.57 -8.51 17.54
C THR A 236 0.42 -7.74 16.68
N ILE A 237 -0.08 -7.12 15.63
CA ILE A 237 0.68 -6.14 14.85
C ILE A 237 0.78 -4.87 15.69
N ASN A 238 2.00 -4.39 15.87
CA ASN A 238 2.29 -3.15 16.59
C ASN A 238 2.86 -2.09 15.65
N PHE A 239 2.18 -0.96 15.57
CA PHE A 239 2.76 0.28 15.09
C PHE A 239 3.18 1.12 16.30
N ASN A 240 4.34 1.74 16.25
CA ASN A 240 4.86 2.57 17.32
C ASN A 240 5.69 3.75 16.81
N ASN A 241 5.98 4.70 17.71
CA ASN A 241 6.72 5.89 17.33
C ASN A 241 8.19 5.63 16.95
N GLY A 242 8.77 4.50 17.32
CA GLY A 242 10.14 4.11 16.97
C GLY A 242 10.30 3.84 15.46
N GLN A 243 9.23 3.41 14.83
CA GLN A 243 9.19 3.12 13.40
C GLN A 243 9.00 4.38 12.52
N ARG A 244 8.72 5.53 13.10
CA ARG A 244 8.44 6.78 12.38
C ARG A 244 9.74 7.44 11.94
N ILE A 245 9.75 7.91 10.69
CA ILE A 245 10.90 8.61 10.12
C ILE A 245 10.43 9.84 9.35
N PHE A 246 11.26 10.89 9.36
CA PHE A 246 11.09 12.02 8.46
C PHE A 246 11.79 11.73 7.14
N HIS A 247 11.02 11.33 6.15
CA HIS A 247 11.51 11.09 4.79
C HIS A 247 10.54 11.72 3.78
N LYS A 248 11.08 12.43 2.79
CA LYS A 248 10.29 13.02 1.71
C LYS A 248 10.16 12.02 0.58
N GLU A 249 8.98 11.84 0.04
CA GLU A 249 8.73 10.97 -1.11
C GLU A 249 9.57 11.38 -2.32
N SER A 250 9.76 12.68 -2.55
CA SER A 250 10.64 13.22 -3.60
C SER A 250 12.13 12.81 -3.49
N ASN A 251 12.57 12.24 -2.39
CA ASN A 251 13.95 11.80 -2.21
C ASN A 251 14.18 10.34 -2.65
N GLY A 252 13.15 9.66 -3.20
CA GLY A 252 13.19 8.22 -3.47
C GLY A 252 13.09 7.38 -2.18
N ASN A 253 13.09 6.06 -2.29
CA ASN A 253 12.91 5.11 -1.17
C ASN A 253 11.62 5.27 -0.35
N SER A 254 10.72 6.16 -0.74
CA SER A 254 9.37 6.29 -0.24
C SER A 254 8.47 6.58 -1.42
N THR A 255 7.74 5.59 -1.90
CA THR A 255 6.89 5.68 -3.08
C THR A 255 5.51 5.20 -2.70
N PHE A 256 4.51 6.06 -2.83
CA PHE A 256 3.13 5.62 -2.74
C PHE A 256 2.84 4.70 -3.92
N VAL A 257 2.45 3.47 -3.65
CA VAL A 257 2.22 2.48 -4.69
C VAL A 257 0.83 2.70 -5.28
N GLU A 258 0.81 3.55 -6.26
CA GLU A 258 -0.30 3.86 -7.14
C GLU A 258 0.21 3.87 -8.57
N MET A 259 -0.62 4.12 -9.56
CA MET A 259 -0.13 4.31 -10.90
C MET A 259 0.25 5.77 -11.12
N ASN A 260 1.54 6.06 -11.19
CA ASN A 260 2.07 7.27 -11.83
C ASN A 260 3.56 7.21 -12.12
N ASP A 261 3.95 7.85 -13.22
CA ASP A 261 5.26 8.05 -13.80
C ASP A 261 5.95 6.87 -14.48
N GLU A 262 6.36 7.19 -15.71
CA GLU A 262 7.28 6.39 -16.49
C GLU A 262 8.52 6.08 -15.65
N PHE A 263 8.79 4.80 -15.45
CA PHE A 263 10.09 4.34 -15.05
C PHE A 263 11.06 4.85 -16.12
N SER A 264 11.68 5.99 -15.90
CA SER A 264 12.92 6.24 -16.57
C SER A 264 13.86 5.13 -16.10
N ASP A 265 14.26 4.25 -17.00
CA ASP A 265 15.42 3.41 -16.84
C ASP A 265 16.61 4.36 -16.55
N ALA A 266 16.68 4.85 -15.33
CA ALA A 266 17.90 5.39 -14.80
C ALA A 266 18.82 4.17 -14.72
N GLU A 267 19.62 4.00 -15.76
CA GLU A 267 20.76 3.10 -15.76
C GLU A 267 21.36 3.17 -14.36
N ILE A 268 21.39 2.02 -13.68
CA ILE A 268 22.26 1.85 -12.52
C ILE A 268 23.69 1.95 -13.06
N THR A 269 24.14 3.17 -13.20
CA THR A 269 25.57 3.44 -13.43
C THR A 269 26.28 3.20 -12.11
N PRO A 270 27.19 2.22 -12.04
CA PRO A 270 28.06 2.08 -10.88
C PRO A 270 29.00 3.29 -10.84
N GLY A 271 28.82 4.15 -9.86
CA GLY A 271 29.72 5.23 -9.52
C GLY A 271 29.36 6.61 -10.03
N GLY A 272 28.55 7.30 -9.31
CA GLY A 272 28.35 8.75 -9.37
C GLY A 272 28.33 9.33 -7.96
N ASN A 273 29.42 9.97 -7.57
CA ASN A 273 29.49 10.78 -6.37
C ASN A 273 28.58 11.99 -6.50
N ASN A 274 27.51 12.02 -5.75
CA ASN A 274 26.88 13.27 -5.36
C ASN A 274 26.79 13.32 -3.82
N GLN A 275 27.71 14.09 -3.25
CA GLN A 275 27.64 14.47 -1.84
C GLN A 275 26.52 15.48 -1.69
N GLU A 276 25.44 15.08 -1.05
CA GLU A 276 24.59 15.98 -0.28
C GLU A 276 24.37 15.41 1.11
N ASN A 277 24.57 16.30 2.06
CA ASN A 277 24.64 16.17 3.49
C ASN A 277 23.37 15.47 4.04
N THR A 278 23.43 14.18 4.32
CA THR A 278 22.37 13.44 4.97
C THR A 278 22.90 12.81 6.25
N THR A 279 22.19 13.04 7.34
CA THR A 279 22.26 12.18 8.52
C THR A 279 22.17 10.73 8.07
N ALA A 280 23.20 9.96 8.38
CA ALA A 280 23.44 8.63 7.85
C ALA A 280 22.28 7.67 8.17
N THR A 281 21.41 7.44 7.20
CA THR A 281 20.74 6.17 7.06
C THR A 281 21.74 5.28 6.32
N SER A 282 22.12 4.15 6.90
CA SER A 282 23.04 3.21 6.25
C SER A 282 22.43 2.76 4.94
N GLU A 283 23.02 3.16 3.81
CA GLU A 283 22.66 2.57 2.51
C GLU A 283 22.81 1.05 2.60
N ASP A 284 21.81 0.34 2.11
CA ASP A 284 21.86 -1.11 2.02
C ASP A 284 22.90 -1.52 0.96
N THR A 285 24.09 -1.83 1.42
CA THR A 285 25.26 -2.17 0.59
C THR A 285 25.35 -3.65 0.25
N ARG A 286 24.37 -4.46 0.65
CA ARG A 286 24.36 -5.90 0.35
C ARG A 286 24.30 -6.14 -1.16
N LEU A 287 25.00 -7.18 -1.59
CA LEU A 287 24.93 -7.61 -2.99
C LEU A 287 23.55 -8.16 -3.29
N LYS A 288 22.96 -7.70 -4.37
CA LYS A 288 21.63 -8.11 -4.83
C LYS A 288 21.67 -8.53 -6.29
N LEU A 289 21.06 -9.70 -6.57
CA LEU A 289 20.87 -10.19 -7.93
C LEU A 289 19.36 -10.27 -8.21
N ARG A 290 18.92 -9.63 -9.29
CA ARG A 290 17.54 -9.71 -9.76
C ARG A 290 17.49 -10.56 -11.03
N ILE A 291 16.67 -11.59 -11.01
CA ILE A 291 16.42 -12.44 -12.16
C ILE A 291 14.98 -12.26 -12.60
N GLY A 292 14.78 -11.74 -13.81
CA GLY A 292 13.47 -11.57 -14.40
C GLY A 292 13.14 -12.70 -15.38
N PHE A 293 11.89 -13.17 -15.35
CA PHE A 293 11.31 -14.04 -16.35
C PHE A 293 10.14 -13.33 -17.02
N ASN A 294 10.19 -13.24 -18.34
CA ASN A 294 9.11 -12.71 -19.16
C ASN A 294 8.74 -13.75 -20.21
N SER A 295 7.48 -14.18 -20.25
CA SER A 295 6.99 -15.07 -21.29
C SER A 295 6.39 -14.28 -22.47
N ILE A 296 6.21 -14.97 -23.57
CA ILE A 296 5.52 -14.43 -24.76
C ILE A 296 4.03 -14.10 -24.50
N ASN A 297 3.47 -14.62 -23.41
CA ASN A 297 2.09 -14.40 -23.00
C ASN A 297 1.97 -13.32 -21.90
N THR A 298 2.96 -12.46 -21.79
CA THR A 298 3.00 -11.36 -20.82
C THR A 298 3.09 -11.75 -19.33
N ILE A 299 3.33 -13.03 -19.04
CA ILE A 299 3.62 -13.46 -17.66
C ILE A 299 4.98 -12.88 -17.27
N ARG A 300 5.01 -12.16 -16.16
CA ARG A 300 6.25 -11.63 -15.60
C ARG A 300 6.43 -12.14 -14.17
N ARG A 301 7.66 -12.54 -13.87
CA ARG A 301 8.09 -12.92 -12.52
C ARG A 301 9.47 -12.34 -12.25
N GLN A 302 9.71 -11.95 -11.03
CA GLN A 302 11.02 -11.49 -10.61
C GLN A 302 11.47 -12.24 -9.35
N LEU A 303 12.69 -12.75 -9.36
CA LEU A 303 13.37 -13.29 -8.19
C LEU A 303 14.42 -12.26 -7.73
N LEU A 304 14.42 -11.93 -6.46
CA LEU A 304 15.47 -11.18 -5.80
C LEU A 304 16.28 -12.13 -4.92
N ILE A 305 17.59 -12.15 -5.12
CA ILE A 305 18.56 -12.85 -4.28
C ILE A 305 19.42 -11.78 -3.63
N THR A 306 19.49 -11.78 -2.31
CA THR A 306 20.30 -10.83 -1.54
C THR A 306 21.31 -11.60 -0.69
N GLU A 307 22.59 -11.19 -0.72
CA GLU A 307 23.58 -11.71 0.20
C GLU A 307 23.38 -11.09 1.58
N ASP A 308 23.15 -11.93 2.59
CA ASP A 308 22.95 -11.49 3.96
C ASP A 308 23.62 -12.44 4.95
N SER A 309 24.27 -11.89 5.98
CA SER A 309 24.94 -12.68 7.01
C SER A 309 23.99 -13.47 7.90
N ASN A 310 22.71 -13.14 7.89
CA ASN A 310 21.67 -13.84 8.65
C ASN A 310 21.01 -14.95 7.83
N ALA A 311 21.30 -15.04 6.50
CA ALA A 311 20.71 -16.05 5.64
C ALA A 311 21.23 -17.45 5.97
N THR A 312 20.33 -18.45 5.93
CA THR A 312 20.64 -19.86 6.11
C THR A 312 20.38 -20.67 4.84
N GLN A 313 20.46 -22.00 4.91
CA GLN A 313 20.06 -22.90 3.81
C GLN A 313 18.56 -23.24 3.84
N GLY A 314 17.86 -22.81 4.86
CA GLY A 314 16.41 -23.01 5.03
C GLY A 314 15.62 -21.79 4.60
N VAL A 315 14.33 -21.80 4.90
CA VAL A 315 13.47 -20.61 4.77
C VAL A 315 13.75 -19.69 5.94
N ASP A 316 14.19 -18.47 5.65
CA ASP A 316 14.55 -17.47 6.66
C ASP A 316 13.41 -16.44 6.79
N TRP A 317 12.90 -16.34 8.02
CA TRP A 317 11.83 -15.39 8.32
C TRP A 317 12.21 -13.94 7.94
N GLY A 318 11.29 -13.26 7.28
CA GLY A 318 11.47 -11.86 6.88
C GLY A 318 12.44 -11.64 5.71
N TYR A 319 13.17 -12.67 5.26
CA TYR A 319 14.08 -12.61 4.11
C TYR A 319 13.50 -13.37 2.92
N ASP A 320 12.92 -14.54 3.12
CA ASP A 320 12.33 -15.34 2.06
C ASP A 320 10.83 -15.04 1.94
N GLY A 321 10.44 -14.39 0.87
CA GLY A 321 9.06 -14.03 0.58
C GLY A 321 8.53 -14.75 -0.66
N MET A 322 7.33 -15.30 -0.55
CA MET A 322 6.64 -15.85 -1.71
C MET A 322 5.96 -14.75 -2.51
N ILE A 323 5.97 -14.89 -3.83
CA ILE A 323 5.16 -14.03 -4.71
C ILE A 323 3.69 -14.31 -4.40
N GLN A 324 2.96 -13.26 -4.10
CA GLN A 324 1.51 -13.31 -4.04
C GLN A 324 0.97 -13.06 -5.44
N GLU A 325 0.37 -14.05 -6.03
CA GLU A 325 -0.32 -13.90 -7.31
C GLU A 325 -1.67 -13.25 -7.05
N SER A 326 -2.05 -12.30 -7.92
CA SER A 326 -3.41 -11.79 -7.89
C SER A 326 -4.34 -12.96 -8.23
N GLN A 327 -5.14 -13.28 -7.28
CA GLN A 327 -5.86 -14.49 -7.17
C GLN A 327 -6.77 -14.93 -8.22
N ILE A 328 -6.60 -16.05 -8.28
CA ILE A 328 -7.23 -17.00 -8.98
C ILE A 328 -7.75 -18.12 -8.18
N ASP A 329 -8.85 -18.45 -8.28
CA ASP A 329 -9.33 -19.77 -8.05
C ASP A 329 -10.68 -19.82 -7.52
N ASP A 330 -11.23 -20.65 -7.92
CA ASP A 330 -11.60 -21.91 -8.49
C ASP A 330 -13.04 -21.86 -8.91
#